data_eaad64517474c68f96475420fe9b5035
#
_entry.id   eaad64517474c68f96475420fe9b5035
#
_cell.length_a   1.000
_cell.length_b   1.000
_cell.length_c   1.000
_cell.angle_alpha   90.00
_cell.angle_beta   90.00
_cell.angle_gamma   90.00
#
_symmetry.space_group_name_H-M   'P 1'
#
loop_
_entity.id
_entity.type
_entity.pdbx_description
1 polymer ?
#
loop_
_entity_poly.entity_id
_entity_poly.type
_entity_poly.pdbx_seq_one_letter_code
_entity_poly.pdbx_strand_id
1 'polypeptide(L)'
;VGSEMCIRDRYLQQFYEETGNYRQAYDCQKENKRLDDSIRNERIRMRTADLTLRYQQDSTLMAHKVLFQKQENEMLILRQTRLVTLAVAVIALLIAAFLYLYNRKKRDLLLAQNRRTVSTLRLENIRNRLSPHFIFNVLNQEVVNRKEEEKQELVSLVKLMRRNLELAEQLCVTLAEELDFVKTYIDLERRSLGATFHPVIEIAGDVLPEQVWLPSMMIQIPVENSVKHALRGKEGERNLWIAADRREGGVRIRITDNGGGYHPESRNRGTGTGMKVIMQTIQILNMKNQAAIDISVHNVTLPSGETGCEVTFLLPDKYDYRI
;
A
#
# COMPACT_ATOMS: atom_id res chain seq x y z
N VAL A 1 45.38 -78.90 -43.83
CA VAL A 1 46.82 -79.29 -44.02
C VAL A 1 47.33 -79.99 -42.74
N GLY A 2 47.01 -79.63 -41.54
CA GLY A 2 47.49 -80.20 -40.28
C GLY A 2 46.94 -81.68 -40.05
N SER A 3 45.71 -81.95 -40.43
CA SER A 3 45.06 -83.27 -40.21
C SER A 3 45.55 -84.32 -41.17
N GLU A 4 45.85 -83.96 -42.42
CA GLU A 4 46.37 -84.87 -43.44
C GLU A 4 47.84 -85.23 -43.12
N MET A 5 48.60 -84.27 -42.64
CA MET A 5 49.98 -84.51 -42.22
C MET A 5 50.05 -85.43 -40.97
N CYS A 6 49.23 -85.22 -39.98
CA CYS A 6 49.10 -86.14 -38.81
C CYS A 6 48.69 -87.54 -39.15
N ILE A 7 47.78 -87.71 -40.15
CA ILE A 7 47.38 -89.03 -40.61
C ILE A 7 48.54 -89.71 -41.29
N ARG A 8 49.23 -89.11 -42.21
CA ARG A 8 50.36 -89.65 -42.90
C ARG A 8 51.52 -90.07 -41.91
N ASP A 9 51.82 -89.23 -40.95
CA ASP A 9 52.88 -89.48 -40.00
C ASP A 9 52.52 -90.58 -38.99
N ARG A 10 51.26 -90.78 -38.69
CA ARG A 10 50.76 -91.87 -37.88
C ARG A 10 50.85 -93.24 -38.65
N TYR A 11 50.61 -93.24 -39.98
CA TYR A 11 50.82 -94.37 -40.83
C TYR A 11 52.36 -94.68 -40.95
N LEU A 12 53.18 -93.67 -41.06
CA LEU A 12 54.62 -93.85 -41.07
C LEU A 12 55.16 -94.43 -39.76
N GLN A 13 54.66 -94.00 -38.63
CA GLN A 13 54.95 -94.53 -37.32
C GLN A 13 54.59 -96.03 -37.25
N GLN A 14 53.38 -96.44 -37.65
CA GLN A 14 52.91 -97.82 -37.67
C GLN A 14 53.70 -98.69 -38.62
N PHE A 15 54.03 -98.21 -39.82
CA PHE A 15 54.93 -98.90 -40.77
C PHE A 15 56.31 -99.11 -40.19
N TYR A 16 56.89 -98.14 -39.48
CA TYR A 16 58.21 -98.40 -38.86
C TYR A 16 58.16 -99.28 -37.65
N GLU A 17 57.07 -99.35 -36.92
CA GLU A 17 56.86 -100.35 -35.87
C GLU A 17 56.75 -101.79 -36.43
N GLU A 18 56.01 -101.99 -37.50
CA GLU A 18 55.80 -103.30 -38.18
C GLU A 18 57.06 -103.83 -38.84
N THR A 19 57.93 -102.90 -39.32
CA THR A 19 59.24 -103.23 -39.97
C THR A 19 60.39 -103.39 -38.98
N GLY A 20 60.15 -103.26 -37.64
CA GLY A 20 61.11 -103.38 -36.60
C GLY A 20 62.11 -102.22 -36.42
N ASN A 21 61.85 -101.11 -37.11
CA ASN A 21 62.72 -99.90 -37.03
C ASN A 21 62.22 -98.94 -35.91
N TYR A 22 62.42 -99.36 -34.69
CA TYR A 22 61.84 -98.73 -33.49
C TYR A 22 62.45 -97.30 -33.27
N ARG A 23 63.61 -96.97 -33.71
CA ARG A 23 64.21 -95.63 -33.60
C ARG A 23 63.46 -94.61 -34.48
N GLN A 24 63.14 -94.95 -35.70
CA GLN A 24 62.42 -94.13 -36.62
C GLN A 24 60.91 -94.03 -36.20
N ALA A 25 60.34 -95.10 -35.68
CA ALA A 25 59.01 -95.08 -35.10
C ALA A 25 58.91 -94.10 -33.91
N TYR A 26 59.90 -94.08 -33.02
CA TYR A 26 59.98 -93.13 -31.88
C TYR A 26 60.13 -91.71 -32.32
N ASP A 27 61.00 -91.40 -33.31
CA ASP A 27 61.17 -90.09 -33.86
C ASP A 27 59.87 -89.58 -34.48
N CYS A 28 59.14 -90.36 -35.23
CA CYS A 28 57.79 -90.04 -35.78
C CYS A 28 56.77 -89.82 -34.65
N GLN A 29 56.79 -90.68 -33.62
CA GLN A 29 55.91 -90.48 -32.46
C GLN A 29 56.19 -89.20 -31.72
N LYS A 30 57.51 -88.84 -31.53
CA LYS A 30 57.89 -87.62 -30.88
C LYS A 30 57.53 -86.33 -31.66
N GLU A 31 57.62 -86.35 -32.97
CA GLU A 31 57.27 -85.30 -33.85
C GLU A 31 55.70 -85.09 -33.92
N ASN A 32 54.97 -86.26 -34.02
CA ASN A 32 53.49 -86.24 -33.93
C ASN A 32 52.98 -85.59 -32.63
N LYS A 33 53.62 -86.03 -31.52
CA LYS A 33 53.30 -85.42 -30.22
C LYS A 33 53.54 -83.92 -30.16
N ARG A 34 54.74 -83.45 -30.71
CA ARG A 34 55.09 -82.01 -30.80
C ARG A 34 54.02 -81.25 -31.64
N LEU A 35 53.60 -81.77 -32.78
CA LEU A 35 52.63 -81.16 -33.64
C LEU A 35 51.23 -81.13 -32.97
N ASP A 36 50.86 -82.22 -32.31
CA ASP A 36 49.52 -82.29 -31.60
C ASP A 36 49.52 -81.34 -30.42
N ASP A 37 50.60 -81.24 -29.66
CA ASP A 37 50.76 -80.24 -28.58
C ASP A 37 50.79 -78.76 -29.13
N SER A 38 51.39 -78.49 -30.28
CA SER A 38 51.42 -77.25 -30.95
C SER A 38 49.97 -76.80 -31.38
N ILE A 39 49.26 -77.74 -32.08
CA ILE A 39 47.91 -77.43 -32.52
C ILE A 39 46.95 -77.30 -31.33
N ARG A 40 47.17 -78.09 -30.29
CA ARG A 40 46.39 -77.94 -29.04
C ARG A 40 46.60 -76.62 -28.35
N ASN A 41 47.91 -76.18 -28.23
CA ASN A 41 48.24 -74.91 -27.66
C ASN A 41 47.70 -73.71 -28.49
N GLU A 42 47.73 -73.80 -29.81
CA GLU A 42 47.17 -72.79 -30.69
C GLU A 42 45.63 -72.69 -30.56
N ARG A 43 44.94 -73.81 -30.48
CA ARG A 43 43.49 -73.83 -30.22
C ARG A 43 43.10 -73.24 -28.85
N ILE A 44 43.93 -73.53 -27.82
CA ILE A 44 43.74 -72.95 -26.51
C ILE A 44 43.95 -71.41 -26.59
N ARG A 45 45.04 -70.96 -27.25
CA ARG A 45 45.28 -69.52 -27.42
C ARG A 45 44.18 -68.82 -28.19
N MET A 46 43.67 -69.43 -29.28
CA MET A 46 42.53 -68.84 -30.02
C MET A 46 41.26 -68.75 -29.17
N ARG A 47 40.96 -69.81 -28.42
CA ARG A 47 39.77 -69.78 -27.51
C ARG A 47 39.94 -68.76 -26.40
N THR A 48 41.08 -68.64 -25.79
CA THR A 48 41.33 -67.63 -24.76
C THR A 48 41.23 -66.22 -25.32
N ALA A 49 41.80 -65.99 -26.52
CA ALA A 49 41.68 -64.71 -27.22
C ALA A 49 40.24 -64.35 -27.55
N ASP A 50 39.44 -65.30 -28.06
CA ASP A 50 38.01 -65.07 -28.34
C ASP A 50 37.21 -64.80 -27.05
N LEU A 51 37.49 -65.51 -25.98
CA LEU A 51 36.85 -65.28 -24.68
C LEU A 51 37.20 -63.91 -24.09
N THR A 52 38.49 -63.52 -24.18
CA THR A 52 38.93 -62.18 -23.70
C THR A 52 38.31 -61.05 -24.52
N LEU A 53 38.22 -61.26 -25.85
CA LEU A 53 37.57 -60.26 -26.73
C LEU A 53 36.07 -60.11 -26.42
N ARG A 54 35.35 -61.21 -26.25
CA ARG A 54 33.95 -61.20 -25.84
C ARG A 54 33.75 -60.53 -24.47
N TYR A 55 34.59 -60.87 -23.50
CA TYR A 55 34.53 -60.23 -22.19
C TYR A 55 34.77 -58.74 -22.26
N GLN A 56 35.73 -58.26 -23.06
CA GLN A 56 35.98 -56.83 -23.28
C GLN A 56 34.73 -56.16 -23.94
N GLN A 57 34.17 -56.77 -24.97
CA GLN A 57 32.98 -56.27 -25.65
C GLN A 57 31.78 -56.18 -24.71
N ASP A 58 31.52 -57.19 -23.91
CA ASP A 58 30.41 -57.24 -22.95
C ASP A 58 30.62 -56.17 -21.83
N SER A 59 31.89 -56.06 -21.35
CA SER A 59 32.23 -55.03 -20.34
C SER A 59 32.04 -53.63 -20.86
N THR A 60 32.47 -53.30 -22.09
CA THR A 60 32.25 -52.01 -22.71
C THR A 60 30.81 -51.72 -22.96
N LEU A 61 30.04 -52.69 -23.41
CA LEU A 61 28.61 -52.58 -23.63
C LEU A 61 27.85 -52.32 -22.32
N MET A 62 28.22 -53.02 -21.24
CA MET A 62 27.65 -52.78 -19.91
C MET A 62 27.98 -51.35 -19.39
N ALA A 63 29.24 -50.92 -19.54
CA ALA A 63 29.65 -49.59 -19.18
C ALA A 63 28.83 -48.48 -19.91
N HIS A 64 28.64 -48.67 -21.23
CA HIS A 64 27.78 -47.77 -22.01
C HIS A 64 26.31 -47.76 -21.56
N LYS A 65 25.78 -48.92 -21.25
CA LYS A 65 24.39 -49.01 -20.73
C LYS A 65 24.23 -48.28 -19.40
N VAL A 66 25.16 -48.43 -18.47
CA VAL A 66 25.14 -47.76 -17.17
C VAL A 66 25.25 -46.22 -17.35
N LEU A 67 26.16 -45.78 -18.23
CA LEU A 67 26.32 -44.35 -18.52
C LEU A 67 25.06 -43.75 -19.14
N PHE A 68 24.44 -44.45 -20.11
CA PHE A 68 23.24 -44.02 -20.74
C PHE A 68 22.07 -43.93 -19.72
N GLN A 69 21.92 -44.91 -18.88
CA GLN A 69 20.90 -44.95 -17.84
C GLN A 69 21.08 -43.80 -16.81
N LYS A 70 22.34 -43.49 -16.48
CA LYS A 70 22.67 -42.36 -15.61
C LYS A 70 22.27 -41.03 -16.25
N GLN A 71 22.59 -40.82 -17.53
CA GLN A 71 22.23 -39.60 -18.27
C GLN A 71 20.70 -39.45 -18.37
N GLU A 72 19.97 -40.53 -18.62
CA GLU A 72 18.52 -40.54 -18.70
C GLU A 72 17.89 -40.17 -17.36
N ASN A 73 18.40 -40.67 -16.24
CA ASN A 73 17.96 -40.30 -14.90
C ASN A 73 18.25 -38.83 -14.57
N GLU A 74 19.42 -38.33 -14.92
CA GLU A 74 19.77 -36.91 -14.74
C GLU A 74 18.82 -36.00 -15.53
N MET A 75 18.50 -36.35 -16.76
CA MET A 75 17.54 -35.61 -17.59
C MET A 75 16.12 -35.63 -17.00
N LEU A 76 15.67 -36.76 -16.45
CA LEU A 76 14.39 -36.90 -15.78
C LEU A 76 14.34 -35.99 -14.52
N ILE A 77 15.35 -36.00 -13.69
CA ILE A 77 15.44 -35.15 -12.50
C ILE A 77 15.40 -33.66 -12.90
N LEU A 78 16.20 -33.25 -13.90
CA LEU A 78 16.19 -31.88 -14.42
C LEU A 78 14.82 -31.45 -14.95
N ARG A 79 14.11 -32.36 -15.61
CA ARG A 79 12.78 -32.10 -16.11
C ARG A 79 11.75 -31.92 -14.97
N GLN A 80 11.83 -32.79 -13.97
CA GLN A 80 10.98 -32.69 -12.78
C GLN A 80 11.24 -31.41 -11.99
N THR A 81 12.50 -31.06 -11.75
CA THR A 81 12.85 -29.83 -11.03
C THR A 81 12.38 -28.58 -11.76
N ARG A 82 12.50 -28.51 -13.09
CA ARG A 82 11.95 -27.41 -13.89
C ARG A 82 10.42 -27.30 -13.77
N LEU A 83 9.71 -28.40 -13.81
CA LEU A 83 8.24 -28.39 -13.65
C LEU A 83 7.83 -27.91 -12.26
N VAL A 84 8.52 -28.35 -11.21
CA VAL A 84 8.26 -27.92 -9.84
C VAL A 84 8.56 -26.42 -9.66
N THR A 85 9.68 -25.93 -10.18
CA THR A 85 10.01 -24.51 -10.09
C THR A 85 9.00 -23.63 -10.83
N LEU A 86 8.55 -24.06 -12.01
CA LEU A 86 7.49 -23.36 -12.75
C LEU A 86 6.16 -23.34 -11.98
N ALA A 87 5.77 -24.47 -11.40
CA ALA A 87 4.55 -24.56 -10.60
C ALA A 87 4.61 -23.63 -9.37
N VAL A 88 5.73 -23.60 -8.66
CA VAL A 88 5.94 -22.68 -7.52
C VAL A 88 5.87 -21.21 -7.96
N ALA A 89 6.49 -20.86 -9.10
CA ALA A 89 6.44 -19.50 -9.63
C ALA A 89 5.01 -19.07 -9.99
N VAL A 90 4.23 -19.95 -10.61
CA VAL A 90 2.81 -19.69 -10.93
C VAL A 90 1.99 -19.49 -9.67
N ILE A 91 2.16 -20.35 -8.66
CA ILE A 91 1.46 -20.22 -7.37
C ILE A 91 1.81 -18.87 -6.70
N ALA A 92 3.09 -18.49 -6.69
CA ALA A 92 3.54 -17.22 -6.11
C ALA A 92 2.89 -16.01 -6.82
N LEU A 93 2.81 -16.04 -8.15
CA LEU A 93 2.12 -15.01 -8.94
C LEU A 93 0.61 -14.94 -8.62
N LEU A 94 -0.05 -16.07 -8.49
CA LEU A 94 -1.47 -16.11 -8.14
C LEU A 94 -1.72 -15.55 -6.74
N ILE A 95 -0.87 -15.87 -5.76
CA ILE A 95 -0.95 -15.31 -4.41
C ILE A 95 -0.73 -13.80 -4.44
N ALA A 96 0.28 -13.32 -5.17
CA ALA A 96 0.55 -11.89 -5.30
C ALA A 96 -0.63 -11.14 -5.95
N ALA A 97 -1.21 -11.69 -7.01
CA ALA A 97 -2.39 -11.13 -7.67
C ALA A 97 -3.61 -11.12 -6.72
N PHE A 98 -3.84 -12.21 -5.98
CA PHE A 98 -4.92 -12.27 -4.99
C PHE A 98 -4.75 -11.21 -3.89
N LEU A 99 -3.55 -11.07 -3.32
CA LEU A 99 -3.27 -10.06 -2.30
C LEU A 99 -3.45 -8.64 -2.83
N TYR A 100 -3.02 -8.39 -4.07
CA TYR A 100 -3.22 -7.09 -4.72
C TYR A 100 -4.72 -6.75 -4.87
N LEU A 101 -5.52 -7.69 -5.40
CA LEU A 101 -6.95 -7.51 -5.59
C LEU A 101 -7.70 -7.37 -4.25
N TYR A 102 -7.33 -8.17 -3.26
CA TYR A 102 -7.88 -8.09 -1.91
C TYR A 102 -7.61 -6.72 -1.26
N ASN A 103 -6.37 -6.23 -1.31
CA ASN A 103 -5.99 -4.93 -0.78
C ASN A 103 -6.67 -3.77 -1.53
N ARG A 104 -6.83 -3.89 -2.84
CA ARG A 104 -7.59 -2.92 -3.66
C ARG A 104 -9.05 -2.86 -3.22
N LYS A 105 -9.72 -4.01 -3.12
CA LYS A 105 -11.12 -4.09 -2.69
C LYS A 105 -11.33 -3.58 -1.26
N LYS A 106 -10.40 -3.88 -0.35
CA LYS A 106 -10.43 -3.36 1.03
C LYS A 106 -10.33 -1.82 1.08
N ARG A 107 -9.46 -1.23 0.26
CA ARG A 107 -9.34 0.23 0.14
C ARG A 107 -10.62 0.87 -0.40
N ASP A 108 -11.21 0.29 -1.45
CA ASP A 108 -12.44 0.81 -2.05
C ASP A 108 -13.63 0.76 -1.06
N LEU A 109 -13.74 -0.32 -0.28
CA LEU A 109 -14.74 -0.45 0.80
C LEU A 109 -14.54 0.61 1.90
N LEU A 110 -13.30 0.82 2.34
CA LEU A 110 -12.97 1.82 3.37
C LEU A 110 -13.31 3.24 2.89
N LEU A 111 -12.97 3.56 1.64
CA LEU A 111 -13.33 4.84 1.02
C LEU A 111 -14.84 5.04 0.92
N ALA A 112 -15.59 3.99 0.56
CA ALA A 112 -17.06 4.05 0.48
C ALA A 112 -17.71 4.26 1.86
N GLN A 113 -17.19 3.58 2.90
CA GLN A 113 -17.65 3.76 4.28
C GLN A 113 -17.37 5.18 4.79
N ASN A 114 -16.16 5.68 4.55
CA ASN A 114 -15.77 7.02 4.94
C ASN A 114 -16.64 8.11 4.24
N ARG A 115 -16.95 7.94 2.96
CA ARG A 115 -17.86 8.83 2.23
C ARG A 115 -19.25 8.86 2.86
N ARG A 116 -19.81 7.70 3.22
CA ARG A 116 -21.12 7.61 3.91
C ARG A 116 -21.07 8.30 5.28
N THR A 117 -20.02 8.05 6.07
CA THR A 117 -19.86 8.67 7.38
C THR A 117 -19.78 10.19 7.29
N VAL A 118 -19.02 10.73 6.34
CA VAL A 118 -18.92 12.19 6.11
C VAL A 118 -20.26 12.77 5.69
N SER A 119 -20.98 12.11 4.77
CA SER A 119 -22.32 12.57 4.36
C SER A 119 -23.29 12.56 5.53
N THR A 120 -23.29 11.52 6.35
CA THR A 120 -24.16 11.43 7.55
C THR A 120 -23.82 12.50 8.57
N LEU A 121 -22.54 12.71 8.87
CA LEU A 121 -22.09 13.73 9.82
C LEU A 121 -22.35 15.15 9.30
N ARG A 122 -22.29 15.38 7.99
CA ARG A 122 -22.71 16.65 7.38
C ARG A 122 -24.19 16.90 7.58
N LEU A 123 -25.04 15.91 7.28
CA LEU A 123 -26.49 16.01 7.49
C LEU A 123 -26.82 16.23 8.97
N GLU A 124 -26.16 15.54 9.89
CA GLU A 124 -26.31 15.78 11.34
C GLU A 124 -25.84 17.17 11.74
N ASN A 125 -24.74 17.67 11.18
CA ASN A 125 -24.22 19.01 11.47
C ASN A 125 -25.18 20.10 10.93
N ILE A 126 -25.71 19.93 9.72
CA ILE A 126 -26.75 20.81 9.16
C ILE A 126 -28.02 20.78 10.04
N ARG A 127 -28.47 19.58 10.42
CA ARG A 127 -29.67 19.40 11.24
C ARG A 127 -29.48 19.96 12.66
N ASN A 128 -28.31 19.84 13.27
CA ASN A 128 -28.04 20.35 14.61
C ASN A 128 -27.77 21.86 14.62
N ARG A 129 -27.27 22.44 13.51
CA ARG A 129 -27.05 23.89 13.39
C ARG A 129 -28.26 24.67 12.97
N LEU A 130 -29.10 24.10 12.15
CA LEU A 130 -30.46 24.48 11.94
C LEU A 130 -31.31 23.88 13.08
N SER A 131 -30.94 24.19 14.35
CA SER A 131 -31.86 23.86 15.42
C SER A 131 -33.18 24.52 15.06
N PRO A 132 -34.22 23.72 14.73
CA PRO A 132 -35.54 24.30 14.45
C PRO A 132 -35.99 25.23 15.60
N HIS A 133 -35.51 24.91 16.78
CA HIS A 133 -35.74 25.68 17.99
C HIS A 133 -35.10 27.09 17.96
N PHE A 134 -33.89 27.24 17.39
CA PHE A 134 -33.28 28.58 17.24
C PHE A 134 -34.08 29.40 16.21
N ILE A 135 -34.42 28.80 15.08
CA ILE A 135 -35.23 29.45 14.04
C ILE A 135 -36.63 29.84 14.59
N PHE A 136 -37.32 28.92 15.30
CA PHE A 136 -38.61 29.19 15.91
C PHE A 136 -38.51 30.23 17.02
N ASN A 137 -37.48 30.25 17.85
CA ASN A 137 -37.32 31.28 18.89
C ASN A 137 -37.06 32.66 18.29
N VAL A 138 -36.24 32.74 17.26
CA VAL A 138 -35.99 34.01 16.56
C VAL A 138 -37.26 34.47 15.83
N LEU A 139 -37.93 33.61 15.11
CA LEU A 139 -39.16 33.95 14.42
C LEU A 139 -40.33 34.32 15.38
N ASN A 140 -40.50 33.61 16.47
CA ASN A 140 -41.59 33.88 17.42
C ASN A 140 -41.39 35.15 18.26
N GLN A 141 -40.16 35.49 18.62
CA GLN A 141 -39.86 36.77 19.26
C GLN A 141 -40.05 37.95 18.31
N GLU A 142 -39.96 37.71 17.04
CA GLU A 142 -39.87 38.73 16.00
C GLU A 142 -41.17 39.15 15.37
N VAL A 143 -42.17 38.24 15.39
CA VAL A 143 -43.47 38.50 14.73
C VAL A 143 -44.33 39.52 15.51
N VAL A 144 -44.04 39.75 16.81
CA VAL A 144 -44.99 40.48 17.69
C VAL A 144 -44.78 41.98 17.79
N ASN A 145 -43.58 42.57 17.58
CA ASN A 145 -43.34 44.03 17.82
C ASN A 145 -42.16 44.64 17.07
N ARG A 146 -42.24 45.11 15.80
CA ARG A 146 -41.05 45.71 15.19
C ARG A 146 -41.12 46.98 14.36
N LYS A 147 -40.07 47.82 14.57
CA LYS A 147 -39.71 49.02 13.83
C LYS A 147 -38.77 48.69 12.66
N GLU A 148 -38.61 49.57 11.67
CA GLU A 148 -37.93 49.36 10.39
C GLU A 148 -36.46 48.93 10.49
N GLU A 149 -35.74 49.33 11.56
CA GLU A 149 -34.36 48.93 11.83
C GLU A 149 -34.20 47.42 12.09
N GLU A 150 -35.23 46.81 12.68
CA GLU A 150 -35.28 45.38 13.02
C GLU A 150 -35.48 44.49 11.81
N LYS A 151 -36.10 44.99 10.73
CA LYS A 151 -36.19 44.24 9.45
C LYS A 151 -34.82 43.99 8.83
N GLN A 152 -33.82 44.89 8.99
CA GLN A 152 -32.48 44.69 8.48
C GLN A 152 -31.74 43.54 9.18
N GLU A 153 -31.97 43.34 10.48
CA GLU A 153 -31.38 42.23 11.23
C GLU A 153 -31.91 40.91 10.76
N LEU A 154 -33.25 40.83 10.57
CA LEU A 154 -33.87 39.60 10.05
C LEU A 154 -33.35 39.26 8.64
N VAL A 155 -33.24 40.23 7.76
CA VAL A 155 -32.65 40.04 6.43
C VAL A 155 -31.20 39.54 6.51
N SER A 156 -30.38 40.10 7.43
CA SER A 156 -29.00 39.67 7.64
C SER A 156 -28.95 38.24 8.18
N LEU A 157 -29.81 37.88 9.12
CA LEU A 157 -29.90 36.52 9.65
C LEU A 157 -30.35 35.50 8.57
N VAL A 158 -31.35 35.85 7.77
CA VAL A 158 -31.82 34.99 6.66
C VAL A 158 -30.68 34.79 5.62
N LYS A 159 -29.95 35.85 5.28
CA LYS A 159 -28.75 35.74 4.40
C LYS A 159 -27.69 34.85 5.00
N LEU A 160 -27.39 35.01 6.29
CA LEU A 160 -26.38 34.16 6.97
C LEU A 160 -26.80 32.69 6.98
N MET A 161 -28.09 32.42 7.27
CA MET A 161 -28.62 31.04 7.26
C MET A 161 -28.56 30.42 5.86
N ARG A 162 -28.96 31.18 4.83
CA ARG A 162 -28.86 30.72 3.44
C ARG A 162 -27.40 30.40 3.06
N ARG A 163 -26.49 31.30 3.38
CA ARG A 163 -25.06 31.12 3.08
C ARG A 163 -24.46 29.93 3.85
N ASN A 164 -24.86 29.72 5.11
CA ASN A 164 -24.48 28.55 5.91
C ASN A 164 -24.90 27.24 5.23
N LEU A 165 -26.14 27.19 4.70
CA LEU A 165 -26.65 26.01 3.96
C LEU A 165 -25.81 25.78 2.68
N GLU A 166 -25.61 26.83 1.89
CA GLU A 166 -24.82 26.76 0.65
C GLU A 166 -23.37 26.25 0.91
N LEU A 167 -22.72 26.75 1.97
CA LEU A 167 -21.39 26.28 2.38
C LEU A 167 -21.40 24.84 2.90
N ALA A 168 -22.46 24.46 3.62
CA ALA A 168 -22.58 23.10 4.16
C ALA A 168 -22.79 22.02 3.08
N GLU A 169 -23.35 22.39 1.93
CA GLU A 169 -23.52 21.47 0.78
C GLU A 169 -22.22 21.24 0.01
N GLN A 170 -21.24 22.17 0.09
CA GLN A 170 -19.97 22.07 -0.59
C GLN A 170 -18.93 21.32 0.26
N LEU A 171 -18.10 20.52 -0.37
CA LEU A 171 -17.00 19.83 0.30
C LEU A 171 -15.85 20.79 0.62
N CYS A 172 -15.51 21.63 -0.37
CA CYS A 172 -14.43 22.61 -0.32
C CYS A 172 -14.92 23.88 -0.97
N VAL A 173 -14.42 24.99 -0.44
CA VAL A 173 -14.73 26.36 -0.86
C VAL A 173 -13.44 27.16 -0.91
N THR A 174 -13.47 28.39 -1.43
CA THR A 174 -12.34 29.31 -1.38
C THR A 174 -12.24 29.98 0.00
N LEU A 175 -11.04 30.41 0.35
CA LEU A 175 -10.82 31.21 1.56
C LEU A 175 -11.65 32.51 1.54
N ALA A 176 -11.83 33.10 0.36
CA ALA A 176 -12.69 34.29 0.18
C ALA A 176 -14.13 34.02 0.59
N GLU A 177 -14.70 32.89 0.19
CA GLU A 177 -16.07 32.50 0.53
C GLU A 177 -16.26 32.23 2.03
N GLU A 178 -15.29 31.56 2.67
CA GLU A 178 -15.29 31.36 4.14
C GLU A 178 -15.19 32.68 4.90
N LEU A 179 -14.30 33.57 4.45
CA LEU A 179 -14.11 34.85 5.09
C LEU A 179 -15.33 35.79 4.93
N ASP A 180 -16.03 35.73 3.80
CA ASP A 180 -17.26 36.47 3.58
C ASP A 180 -18.35 36.06 4.57
N PHE A 181 -18.53 34.74 4.74
CA PHE A 181 -19.43 34.21 5.75
C PHE A 181 -19.04 34.66 7.17
N VAL A 182 -17.76 34.47 7.52
CA VAL A 182 -17.23 34.80 8.85
C VAL A 182 -17.38 36.32 9.17
N LYS A 183 -17.15 37.21 8.21
CA LYS A 183 -17.38 38.64 8.36
C LYS A 183 -18.85 38.91 8.69
N THR A 184 -19.77 38.34 7.93
CA THR A 184 -21.22 38.50 8.17
C THR A 184 -21.63 37.96 9.55
N TYR A 185 -21.07 36.85 10.00
CA TYR A 185 -21.31 36.29 11.33
C TYR A 185 -20.74 37.21 12.44
N ILE A 186 -19.51 37.68 12.28
CA ILE A 186 -18.87 38.62 13.22
C ILE A 186 -19.67 39.94 13.37
N ASP A 187 -20.17 40.47 12.27
CA ASP A 187 -20.98 41.69 12.28
C ASP A 187 -22.29 41.51 13.05
N LEU A 188 -22.91 40.32 12.94
CA LEU A 188 -24.09 39.97 13.72
C LEU A 188 -23.75 39.85 15.22
N GLU A 189 -22.69 39.11 15.57
CA GLU A 189 -22.29 38.90 16.97
C GLU A 189 -21.75 40.21 17.64
N ARG A 190 -21.18 41.10 16.87
CA ARG A 190 -20.73 42.43 17.37
C ARG A 190 -21.90 43.24 17.97
N ARG A 191 -23.09 43.15 17.41
CA ARG A 191 -24.27 43.79 17.97
C ARG A 191 -24.70 43.21 19.32
N SER A 192 -24.53 41.89 19.48
CA SER A 192 -24.86 41.17 20.71
C SER A 192 -23.82 41.34 21.81
N LEU A 193 -22.52 41.32 21.43
CA LEU A 193 -21.39 41.41 22.37
C LEU A 193 -20.97 42.84 22.73
N GLY A 194 -21.43 43.83 21.95
CA GLY A 194 -21.24 45.25 22.21
C GLY A 194 -19.81 45.77 21.88
N ALA A 195 -19.48 46.96 22.40
CA ALA A 195 -18.25 47.67 22.09
C ALA A 195 -16.97 46.99 22.59
N THR A 196 -17.07 46.02 23.48
CA THR A 196 -15.92 45.27 23.99
C THR A 196 -15.48 44.12 23.09
N PHE A 197 -16.13 43.88 21.95
CA PHE A 197 -15.76 42.83 20.99
C PHE A 197 -14.94 43.41 19.84
N HIS A 198 -13.67 43.01 19.76
CA HIS A 198 -12.67 43.47 18.81
C HIS A 198 -12.18 42.38 17.90
N PRO A 199 -12.94 42.03 16.84
CA PRO A 199 -12.49 41.10 15.82
C PRO A 199 -11.55 41.77 14.84
N VAL A 200 -10.45 41.07 14.49
CA VAL A 200 -9.44 41.54 13.52
C VAL A 200 -9.22 40.40 12.50
N ILE A 201 -9.26 40.76 11.22
CA ILE A 201 -8.97 39.82 10.11
C ILE A 201 -7.80 40.38 9.31
N GLU A 202 -6.70 39.64 9.30
CA GLU A 202 -5.44 40.04 8.63
C GLU A 202 -5.05 38.97 7.60
N ILE A 203 -5.02 39.37 6.34
CA ILE A 203 -4.58 38.54 5.23
C ILE A 203 -3.30 39.12 4.65
N ALA A 204 -2.23 38.35 4.66
CA ALA A 204 -0.96 38.77 4.09
C ALA A 204 -1.10 39.03 2.58
N GLY A 205 -0.41 40.04 2.06
CA GLY A 205 -0.55 40.48 0.68
C GLY A 205 -0.13 39.47 -0.39
N ASP A 206 0.58 38.43 -0.01
CA ASP A 206 0.99 37.32 -0.85
C ASP A 206 0.00 36.14 -0.83
N VAL A 207 -1.08 36.23 -0.05
CA VAL A 207 -2.19 35.26 -0.02
C VAL A 207 -3.36 35.84 -0.81
N LEU A 208 -3.77 35.17 -1.90
CA LEU A 208 -4.93 35.53 -2.70
C LEU A 208 -6.12 34.66 -2.27
N PRO A 209 -7.08 35.17 -1.48
CA PRO A 209 -8.16 34.35 -0.88
C PRO A 209 -9.02 33.60 -1.89
N GLU A 210 -9.18 34.14 -3.10
CA GLU A 210 -9.97 33.53 -4.18
C GLU A 210 -9.28 32.29 -4.78
N GLN A 211 -7.97 32.14 -4.56
CA GLN A 211 -7.18 31.03 -5.10
C GLN A 211 -6.85 29.95 -4.06
N VAL A 212 -7.07 30.25 -2.79
CA VAL A 212 -6.81 29.30 -1.69
C VAL A 212 -8.07 28.49 -1.44
N TRP A 213 -8.01 27.20 -1.72
CA TRP A 213 -9.08 26.24 -1.44
C TRP A 213 -8.91 25.62 -0.06
N LEU A 214 -10.01 25.34 0.62
CA LEU A 214 -10.04 24.70 1.93
C LEU A 214 -11.34 23.89 2.12
N PRO A 215 -11.35 22.92 3.05
CA PRO A 215 -12.59 22.25 3.45
C PRO A 215 -13.61 23.24 3.97
N SER A 216 -14.87 23.10 3.55
CA SER A 216 -15.94 23.97 3.98
C SER A 216 -16.11 23.99 5.49
N MET A 217 -16.44 25.13 6.05
CA MET A 217 -16.63 25.42 7.48
C MET A 217 -15.33 25.36 8.32
N MET A 218 -14.16 25.33 7.69
CA MET A 218 -12.89 25.20 8.36
C MET A 218 -12.53 26.40 9.23
N ILE A 219 -12.88 27.61 8.81
CA ILE A 219 -12.71 28.86 9.57
C ILE A 219 -13.96 29.16 10.41
N GLN A 220 -15.12 28.95 9.82
CA GLN A 220 -16.40 29.22 10.47
C GLN A 220 -16.53 28.52 11.84
N ILE A 221 -16.22 27.22 11.89
CA ILE A 221 -16.43 26.43 13.12
C ILE A 221 -15.54 26.91 14.29
N PRO A 222 -14.23 27.11 14.13
CA PRO A 222 -13.39 27.68 15.18
C PRO A 222 -13.86 29.08 15.62
N VAL A 223 -14.23 29.95 14.67
CA VAL A 223 -14.72 31.30 14.99
C VAL A 223 -16.02 31.23 15.81
N GLU A 224 -16.96 30.41 15.40
CA GLU A 224 -18.20 30.22 16.19
C GLU A 224 -17.90 29.65 17.59
N ASN A 225 -16.96 28.70 17.70
CA ASN A 225 -16.56 28.15 19.00
C ASN A 225 -15.92 29.23 19.90
N SER A 226 -15.01 30.04 19.36
CA SER A 226 -14.41 31.15 20.10
C SER A 226 -15.47 32.14 20.59
N VAL A 227 -16.38 32.54 19.73
CA VAL A 227 -17.46 33.48 20.12
C VAL A 227 -18.38 32.86 21.15
N LYS A 228 -18.91 31.66 20.90
CA LYS A 228 -19.94 31.04 21.75
C LYS A 228 -19.40 30.53 23.09
N HIS A 229 -18.22 29.97 23.09
CA HIS A 229 -17.70 29.23 24.27
C HIS A 229 -16.61 29.97 25.03
N ALA A 230 -15.84 30.84 24.36
CA ALA A 230 -14.76 31.58 24.98
C ALA A 230 -15.11 33.03 25.26
N LEU A 231 -15.67 33.75 24.30
CA LEU A 231 -15.82 35.22 24.41
C LEU A 231 -17.16 35.63 24.98
N ARG A 232 -18.26 34.93 24.75
CA ARG A 232 -19.60 35.35 25.20
C ARG A 232 -19.72 35.48 26.73
N GLY A 233 -19.06 34.57 27.47
CA GLY A 233 -19.03 34.58 28.92
C GLY A 233 -17.85 35.37 29.54
N LYS A 234 -16.97 35.97 28.72
CA LYS A 234 -15.80 36.69 29.20
C LYS A 234 -16.18 38.11 29.64
N GLU A 235 -15.67 38.51 30.79
CA GLU A 235 -15.71 39.91 31.24
C GLU A 235 -14.57 40.72 30.63
N GLY A 236 -14.79 42.02 30.34
CA GLY A 236 -13.80 42.91 29.74
C GLY A 236 -13.66 42.77 28.24
N GLU A 237 -12.44 43.02 27.74
CA GLU A 237 -12.13 43.03 26.30
C GLU A 237 -12.18 41.62 25.70
N ARG A 238 -12.88 41.49 24.58
CA ARG A 238 -13.12 40.26 23.83
C ARG A 238 -12.42 40.38 22.50
N ASN A 239 -11.30 39.73 22.36
CA ASN A 239 -10.49 39.80 21.15
C ASN A 239 -10.55 38.52 20.36
N LEU A 240 -10.73 38.64 19.06
CA LEU A 240 -10.68 37.56 18.10
C LEU A 240 -9.79 37.96 16.92
N TRP A 241 -8.75 37.17 16.64
CA TRP A 241 -7.85 37.39 15.52
C TRP A 241 -7.97 36.24 14.54
N ILE A 242 -8.09 36.59 13.25
CA ILE A 242 -8.08 35.66 12.14
C ILE A 242 -6.96 36.12 11.22
N ALA A 243 -5.94 35.27 11.02
CA ALA A 243 -4.80 35.64 10.19
C ALA A 243 -4.54 34.53 9.15
N ALA A 244 -4.20 34.95 7.93
CA ALA A 244 -3.70 34.05 6.90
C ALA A 244 -2.37 34.57 6.35
N ASP A 245 -1.33 33.74 6.37
CA ASP A 245 0.00 34.06 5.88
C ASP A 245 0.61 32.92 5.07
N ARG A 246 1.52 33.28 4.15
CA ARG A 246 2.25 32.30 3.33
C ARG A 246 3.35 31.66 4.16
N ARG A 247 3.53 30.37 4.01
CA ARG A 247 4.63 29.59 4.56
C ARG A 247 5.29 28.76 3.48
N GLU A 248 6.47 28.25 3.75
CA GLU A 248 7.14 27.32 2.84
C GLU A 248 6.24 26.11 2.58
N GLY A 249 5.82 25.96 1.31
CA GLY A 249 4.96 24.85 0.86
C GLY A 249 3.47 25.03 1.08
N GLY A 250 2.96 26.20 1.54
CA GLY A 250 1.52 26.36 1.71
C GLY A 250 1.04 27.64 2.34
N VAL A 251 -0.22 27.67 2.75
CA VAL A 251 -0.87 28.78 3.44
C VAL A 251 -1.20 28.35 4.87
N ARG A 252 -0.81 29.16 5.84
CA ARG A 252 -1.16 29.00 7.24
C ARG A 252 -2.34 29.93 7.57
N ILE A 253 -3.37 29.37 8.21
CA ILE A 253 -4.52 30.11 8.74
C ILE A 253 -4.55 29.94 10.25
N ARG A 254 -4.67 31.02 10.99
CA ARG A 254 -4.73 31.04 12.46
C ARG A 254 -6.00 31.73 12.92
N ILE A 255 -6.67 31.15 13.89
CA ILE A 255 -7.81 31.76 14.59
C ILE A 255 -7.45 31.76 16.07
N THR A 256 -7.36 32.94 16.67
CA THR A 256 -6.92 33.11 18.05
C THR A 256 -7.96 33.94 18.82
N ASP A 257 -8.32 33.50 20.02
CA ASP A 257 -9.16 34.29 20.95
C ASP A 257 -8.43 34.52 22.28
N ASN A 258 -8.96 35.45 23.12
CA ASN A 258 -8.49 35.68 24.46
C ASN A 258 -9.44 35.18 25.55
N GLY A 259 -10.16 34.15 25.28
CA GLY A 259 -11.23 33.64 26.16
C GLY A 259 -10.81 32.67 27.26
N GLY A 260 -9.53 32.66 27.66
CA GLY A 260 -9.02 31.82 28.76
C GLY A 260 -8.43 30.48 28.36
N GLY A 261 -8.38 30.20 27.03
CA GLY A 261 -7.79 28.98 26.48
C GLY A 261 -8.75 27.79 26.35
N TYR A 262 -8.25 26.71 25.78
CA TYR A 262 -8.99 25.47 25.55
C TYR A 262 -8.87 24.51 26.73
N HIS A 263 -10.00 24.14 27.33
CA HIS A 263 -10.08 23.21 28.46
C HIS A 263 -10.93 21.98 28.06
N PRO A 264 -10.32 20.83 27.77
CA PRO A 264 -11.05 19.63 27.31
C PRO A 264 -12.09 19.11 28.29
N GLU A 265 -11.92 19.42 29.60
CA GLU A 265 -12.78 18.93 30.70
C GLU A 265 -13.88 19.91 31.10
N SER A 266 -14.02 21.07 30.45
CA SER A 266 -15.04 22.05 30.85
C SER A 266 -16.44 21.53 30.59
N ARG A 267 -17.37 21.78 31.56
CA ARG A 267 -18.79 21.41 31.52
C ARG A 267 -19.59 22.07 30.39
N ASN A 268 -19.07 23.14 29.79
CA ASN A 268 -19.66 23.84 28.64
C ASN A 268 -19.31 23.20 27.30
N ARG A 269 -19.34 21.90 27.22
CA ARG A 269 -19.23 21.17 25.95
C ARG A 269 -20.41 21.53 25.06
N GLY A 270 -20.20 22.42 24.09
CA GLY A 270 -20.91 22.27 22.83
C GLY A 270 -20.69 20.82 22.35
N THR A 271 -21.58 20.29 21.55
CA THR A 271 -21.60 18.86 21.14
C THR A 271 -20.26 18.35 20.55
N GLY A 272 -19.22 19.19 20.42
CA GLY A 272 -17.90 18.85 19.86
C GLY A 272 -17.97 18.37 18.40
N THR A 273 -19.17 18.34 17.84
CA THR A 273 -19.50 17.78 16.54
C THR A 273 -18.83 18.54 15.40
N GLY A 274 -18.76 19.88 15.51
CA GLY A 274 -18.19 20.73 14.46
C GLY A 274 -16.70 20.43 14.18
N MET A 275 -15.85 20.47 15.20
CA MET A 275 -14.42 20.18 15.04
C MET A 275 -14.19 18.73 14.59
N LYS A 276 -14.99 17.78 15.08
CA LYS A 276 -14.92 16.39 14.66
C LYS A 276 -15.22 16.23 13.16
N VAL A 277 -16.20 16.97 12.63
CA VAL A 277 -16.53 16.94 11.18
C VAL A 277 -15.36 17.50 10.36
N ILE A 278 -14.75 18.63 10.77
CA ILE A 278 -13.56 19.16 10.10
C ILE A 278 -12.42 18.12 10.09
N MET A 279 -12.08 17.56 11.26
CA MET A 279 -11.00 16.58 11.37
C MET A 279 -11.25 15.36 10.48
N GLN A 280 -12.46 14.84 10.43
CA GLN A 280 -12.82 13.71 9.56
C GLN A 280 -12.75 14.07 8.07
N THR A 281 -13.20 15.27 7.69
CA THR A 281 -13.10 15.75 6.31
C THR A 281 -11.64 15.89 5.89
N ILE A 282 -10.79 16.49 6.73
CA ILE A 282 -9.34 16.59 6.51
C ILE A 282 -8.71 15.20 6.39
N GLN A 283 -9.05 14.28 7.28
CA GLN A 283 -8.51 12.91 7.25
C GLN A 283 -8.83 12.20 5.93
N ILE A 284 -10.05 12.33 5.40
CA ILE A 284 -10.46 11.73 4.13
C ILE A 284 -9.70 12.37 2.96
N LEU A 285 -9.57 13.68 2.95
CA LEU A 285 -8.84 14.39 1.91
C LEU A 285 -7.35 14.02 1.92
N ASN A 286 -6.73 13.94 3.11
CA ASN A 286 -5.34 13.56 3.28
C ASN A 286 -5.04 12.13 2.80
N MET A 287 -6.01 11.21 2.83
CA MET A 287 -5.81 9.83 2.33
C MET A 287 -5.49 9.77 0.82
N LYS A 288 -5.82 10.80 0.05
CA LYS A 288 -5.58 10.88 -1.40
C LYS A 288 -4.38 11.74 -1.78
N ASN A 289 -3.90 12.54 -0.86
CA ASN A 289 -2.86 13.52 -1.09
C ASN A 289 -1.52 13.06 -0.52
N GLN A 290 -0.42 13.43 -1.18
CA GLN A 290 0.94 13.19 -0.66
C GLN A 290 1.30 14.17 0.46
N ALA A 291 0.85 15.43 0.32
CA ALA A 291 0.96 16.43 1.36
C ALA A 291 -0.33 16.43 2.19
N ALA A 292 -0.24 16.65 3.48
CA ALA A 292 -1.36 16.64 4.39
C ALA A 292 -1.76 18.06 4.80
N ILE A 293 -3.08 18.32 4.89
CA ILE A 293 -3.59 19.45 5.67
C ILE A 293 -3.35 19.11 7.13
N ASP A 294 -2.69 20.00 7.85
CA ASP A 294 -2.46 19.88 9.29
C ASP A 294 -3.37 20.80 10.09
N ILE A 295 -3.77 20.34 11.28
CA ILE A 295 -4.56 21.11 12.24
C ILE A 295 -3.98 20.96 13.62
N SER A 296 -3.78 22.08 14.29
CA SER A 296 -3.36 22.11 15.69
C SER A 296 -4.25 23.05 16.50
N VAL A 297 -4.50 22.69 17.76
CA VAL A 297 -5.24 23.50 18.73
C VAL A 297 -4.41 23.55 20.01
N HIS A 298 -4.03 24.73 20.42
CA HIS A 298 -3.21 24.91 21.61
C HIS A 298 -3.53 26.21 22.34
N ASN A 299 -3.18 26.27 23.62
CA ASN A 299 -3.30 27.47 24.40
C ASN A 299 -2.09 28.36 24.14
N VAL A 300 -2.33 29.67 24.00
CA VAL A 300 -1.30 30.70 23.78
C VAL A 300 -1.35 31.78 24.87
N THR A 301 -0.19 32.26 25.23
CA THR A 301 -0.11 33.49 26.07
C THR A 301 -0.03 34.70 25.16
N LEU A 302 -0.99 35.58 25.27
CA LEU A 302 -1.09 36.78 24.46
C LEU A 302 -0.16 37.88 25.00
N PRO A 303 0.17 38.91 24.18
CA PRO A 303 0.98 40.02 24.63
C PRO A 303 0.39 40.80 25.83
N SER A 304 -0.92 40.72 26.04
CA SER A 304 -1.62 41.25 27.22
C SER A 304 -1.36 40.44 28.51
N GLY A 305 -0.70 39.28 28.43
CA GLY A 305 -0.55 38.33 29.53
C GLY A 305 -1.75 37.38 29.72
N GLU A 306 -2.84 37.57 28.98
CA GLU A 306 -4.02 36.68 29.02
C GLU A 306 -3.72 35.37 28.31
N THR A 307 -4.40 34.30 28.74
CA THR A 307 -4.39 33.03 28.02
C THR A 307 -5.50 33.03 26.97
N GLY A 308 -5.17 32.59 25.76
CA GLY A 308 -6.10 32.39 24.66
C GLY A 308 -6.02 30.98 24.08
N CYS A 309 -6.95 30.66 23.19
CA CYS A 309 -6.91 29.47 22.36
C CYS A 309 -6.51 29.85 20.94
N GLU A 310 -5.60 29.11 20.34
CA GLU A 310 -5.22 29.26 18.93
C GLU A 310 -5.50 27.94 18.18
N VAL A 311 -6.26 28.07 17.10
CA VAL A 311 -6.47 27.01 16.10
C VAL A 311 -5.66 27.37 14.87
N THR A 312 -4.74 26.51 14.49
CA THR A 312 -3.89 26.69 13.30
C THR A 312 -4.16 25.62 12.27
N PHE A 313 -4.31 26.04 11.03
CA PHE A 313 -4.38 25.16 9.85
C PHE A 313 -3.21 25.45 8.92
N LEU A 314 -2.63 24.37 8.38
CA LEU A 314 -1.61 24.44 7.34
C LEU A 314 -2.13 23.77 6.08
N LEU A 315 -2.33 24.55 5.02
CA LEU A 315 -2.88 24.12 3.73
C LEU A 315 -1.74 24.01 2.71
N PRO A 316 -1.41 22.82 2.21
CA PRO A 316 -0.36 22.65 1.20
C PRO A 316 -0.71 23.30 -0.16
N ASP A 317 0.27 23.86 -0.86
CA ASP A 317 0.09 24.48 -2.19
C ASP A 317 -0.39 23.48 -3.25
N LYS A 318 0.12 22.25 -3.19
CA LYS A 318 -0.25 21.18 -4.13
C LYS A 318 -1.16 20.18 -3.45
N TYR A 319 -2.46 20.45 -3.49
CA TYR A 319 -3.44 19.63 -2.82
C TYR A 319 -4.68 19.40 -3.71
N ASP A 320 -5.14 18.16 -3.83
CA ASP A 320 -6.36 17.82 -4.56
C ASP A 320 -7.56 17.73 -3.61
N TYR A 321 -8.45 18.71 -3.71
CA TYR A 321 -9.67 18.85 -2.89
C TYR A 321 -10.86 18.06 -3.44
N ARG A 322 -10.74 17.36 -4.58
CA ARG A 322 -11.82 16.54 -5.17
C ARG A 322 -11.86 15.17 -4.50
N ILE A 323 -13.07 14.66 -4.21
CA ILE A 323 -13.28 13.30 -3.64
C ILE A 323 -13.77 12.33 -4.71
#